data_3fb75fc7407786e3d3ac238bcf5407e2
#
_entry.id   3fb75fc7407786e3d3ac238bcf5407e2
#
_cell.length_a   1.000
_cell.length_b   1.000
_cell.length_c   1.000
_cell.angle_alpha   90.00
_cell.angle_beta   90.00
_cell.angle_gamma   90.00
#
_symmetry.space_group_name_H-M   'P 1'
#
loop_
_entity.id
_entity.type
_entity.pdbx_description
1 polymer ?
#
loop_
_entity_poly.entity_id
_entity_poly.type
_entity_poly.pdbx_seq_one_letter_code
_entity_poly.pdbx_strand_id
1 'polypeptide(L)'
;MKKFIFFLIPILLCLVPTLLFAGTLKDFAKLKKAREKLVSKYIENKGIKDPNVLAAMRKVQRHSFVPDNLESSAYTDRPLPIGEGQTISQPYVVALMTEILQLTDRHRVLEVGTGSGYQAAVLAQIAGEVYSIEIKQKLYKRSTKTLESLDYKNIKTRHGDGYFGWPQAAPFDAIMITAAVDHIPPPLIKQLKDGGRLTLPLGNPFSYQNLVLVTKQGGDVSVKQITGVLFVPMTGVALERRGHYPNQ
;
A
#
# COMPACT_ATOMS: atom_id res chain seq x y z
N MET A 1 -34.12 25.05 69.46
CA MET A 1 -33.52 23.75 69.11
C MET A 1 -33.68 23.48 67.66
N LYS A 2 -32.66 23.74 66.83
CA LYS A 2 -32.66 23.50 65.36
C LYS A 2 -32.04 22.14 65.06
N LYS A 3 -32.82 21.19 64.53
CA LYS A 3 -32.36 19.87 64.14
C LYS A 3 -31.68 19.99 62.76
N PHE A 4 -30.39 19.72 62.68
CA PHE A 4 -29.67 19.54 61.41
C PHE A 4 -29.89 18.08 60.95
N ILE A 5 -30.49 17.97 59.75
CA ILE A 5 -30.65 16.69 59.07
C ILE A 5 -29.47 16.58 58.11
N PHE A 6 -28.53 15.65 58.36
CA PHE A 6 -27.46 15.27 57.44
C PHE A 6 -28.03 14.35 56.33
N PHE A 7 -28.07 14.82 55.11
CA PHE A 7 -28.32 13.98 53.92
C PHE A 7 -27.02 13.29 53.55
N LEU A 8 -26.92 11.99 53.76
CA LEU A 8 -25.88 11.14 53.17
C LEU A 8 -26.22 10.91 51.69
N ILE A 9 -25.43 11.50 50.77
CA ILE A 9 -25.49 11.19 49.37
C ILE A 9 -24.66 9.91 49.17
N PRO A 10 -25.21 8.80 48.65
CA PRO A 10 -24.43 7.63 48.33
C PRO A 10 -23.59 7.95 47.09
N ILE A 11 -22.25 7.96 47.23
CA ILE A 11 -21.31 7.99 46.09
C ILE A 11 -21.44 6.64 45.40
N LEU A 12 -22.20 6.66 44.28
CA LEU A 12 -22.26 5.53 43.36
C LEU A 12 -20.92 5.47 42.62
N LEU A 13 -20.00 4.62 43.10
CA LEU A 13 -18.74 4.33 42.46
C LEU A 13 -19.05 3.58 41.15
N CYS A 14 -19.08 4.29 40.00
CA CYS A 14 -19.14 3.68 38.67
C CYS A 14 -17.88 2.86 38.46
N LEU A 15 -17.94 1.57 38.74
CA LEU A 15 -16.98 0.58 38.30
C LEU A 15 -17.10 0.47 36.76
N VAL A 16 -16.40 1.34 36.03
CA VAL A 16 -16.19 1.19 34.59
C VAL A 16 -15.40 -0.11 34.41
N PRO A 17 -15.85 -1.03 33.56
CA PRO A 17 -15.23 -2.35 33.47
C PRO A 17 -13.81 -2.25 32.93
N THR A 18 -12.83 -2.32 33.80
CA THR A 18 -11.38 -2.43 33.50
C THR A 18 -11.04 -3.66 32.61
N LEU A 19 -11.95 -4.62 32.53
CA LEU A 19 -11.78 -5.82 31.67
C LEU A 19 -11.80 -5.55 30.15
N LEU A 20 -12.59 -4.58 29.67
CA LEU A 20 -12.62 -4.25 28.25
C LEU A 20 -11.31 -3.59 27.78
N PHE A 21 -10.67 -2.79 28.61
CA PHE A 21 -9.39 -2.15 28.31
C PHE A 21 -8.21 -3.13 28.27
N ALA A 22 -8.22 -4.15 29.12
CA ALA A 22 -7.16 -5.16 29.17
C ALA A 22 -7.18 -6.10 27.94
N GLY A 23 -8.36 -6.43 27.40
CA GLY A 23 -8.51 -7.23 26.18
C GLY A 23 -7.94 -6.51 24.95
N THR A 24 -8.31 -5.25 24.75
CA THR A 24 -7.85 -4.43 23.61
C THR A 24 -6.34 -4.18 23.63
N LEU A 25 -5.73 -3.94 24.79
CA LEU A 25 -4.28 -3.78 24.93
C LEU A 25 -3.51 -5.06 24.62
N LYS A 26 -4.04 -6.22 25.04
CA LYS A 26 -3.43 -7.53 24.78
C LYS A 26 -3.48 -7.89 23.29
N ASP A 27 -4.59 -7.61 22.61
CA ASP A 27 -4.73 -7.83 21.17
C ASP A 27 -3.83 -6.88 20.38
N PHE A 28 -3.71 -5.63 20.77
CA PHE A 28 -2.78 -4.67 20.17
C PHE A 28 -1.31 -5.14 20.30
N ALA A 29 -0.90 -5.62 21.47
CA ALA A 29 0.44 -6.16 21.71
C ALA A 29 0.72 -7.41 20.86
N LYS A 30 -0.27 -8.29 20.69
CA LYS A 30 -0.21 -9.49 19.85
C LYS A 30 0.00 -9.14 18.37
N LEU A 31 -0.77 -8.19 17.85
CA LEU A 31 -0.66 -7.73 16.47
C LEU A 31 0.70 -7.05 16.20
N LYS A 32 1.18 -6.24 17.15
CA LYS A 32 2.52 -5.63 17.08
C LYS A 32 3.60 -6.70 17.01
N LYS A 33 3.57 -7.71 17.89
CA LYS A 33 4.53 -8.83 17.90
C LYS A 33 4.49 -9.63 16.59
N ALA A 34 3.29 -9.86 16.04
CA ALA A 34 3.12 -10.55 14.76
C ALA A 34 3.74 -9.74 13.60
N ARG A 35 3.55 -8.40 13.59
CA ARG A 35 4.16 -7.50 12.59
C ARG A 35 5.68 -7.52 12.68
N GLU A 36 6.26 -7.39 13.86
CA GLU A 36 7.72 -7.47 14.05
C GLU A 36 8.29 -8.80 13.55
N LYS A 37 7.62 -9.92 13.89
CA LYS A 37 8.00 -11.26 13.41
C LYS A 37 7.91 -11.38 11.88
N LEU A 38 6.85 -10.81 11.26
CA LEU A 38 6.72 -10.79 9.81
C LEU A 38 7.92 -10.06 9.17
N VAL A 39 8.24 -8.85 9.67
CA VAL A 39 9.31 -8.05 9.09
C VAL A 39 10.66 -8.72 9.26
N SER A 40 11.01 -9.17 10.46
CA SER A 40 12.32 -9.80 10.70
C SER A 40 12.47 -11.11 9.92
N LYS A 41 11.48 -12.01 9.99
CA LYS A 41 11.61 -13.37 9.44
C LYS A 41 11.40 -13.43 7.91
N TYR A 42 10.44 -12.66 7.37
CA TYR A 42 9.97 -12.84 5.99
C TYR A 42 10.32 -11.67 5.07
N ILE A 43 10.88 -10.58 5.60
CA ILE A 43 11.28 -9.42 4.82
C ILE A 43 12.78 -9.20 4.95
N GLU A 44 13.27 -8.87 6.13
CA GLU A 44 14.70 -8.60 6.40
C GLU A 44 15.58 -9.82 6.13
N ASN A 45 15.22 -11.01 6.64
CA ASN A 45 15.97 -12.26 6.40
C ASN A 45 15.90 -12.75 4.93
N LYS A 46 14.97 -12.24 4.13
CA LYS A 46 14.88 -12.52 2.69
C LYS A 46 15.63 -11.49 1.82
N GLY A 47 16.38 -10.59 2.43
CA GLY A 47 17.34 -9.74 1.74
C GLY A 47 16.92 -8.29 1.53
N ILE A 48 15.77 -7.83 2.07
CA ILE A 48 15.44 -6.41 2.14
C ILE A 48 16.35 -5.76 3.18
N LYS A 49 17.08 -4.71 2.78
CA LYS A 49 18.13 -4.08 3.59
C LYS A 49 17.92 -2.59 3.84
N ASP A 50 17.09 -1.93 3.04
CA ASP A 50 16.82 -0.50 3.20
C ASP A 50 16.16 -0.23 4.57
N PRO A 51 16.83 0.53 5.47
CA PRO A 51 16.32 0.78 6.82
C PRO A 51 14.99 1.56 6.81
N ASN A 52 14.76 2.43 5.83
CA ASN A 52 13.52 3.19 5.71
C ASN A 52 12.37 2.26 5.32
N VAL A 53 12.61 1.31 4.41
CA VAL A 53 11.62 0.29 4.03
C VAL A 53 11.29 -0.59 5.22
N LEU A 54 12.29 -1.11 5.92
CA LEU A 54 12.09 -1.95 7.11
C LEU A 54 11.34 -1.20 8.22
N ALA A 55 11.66 0.08 8.44
CA ALA A 55 10.97 0.93 9.40
C ALA A 55 9.51 1.18 9.00
N ALA A 56 9.25 1.47 7.71
CA ALA A 56 7.90 1.64 7.17
C ALA A 56 7.06 0.37 7.35
N MET A 57 7.61 -0.80 7.02
CA MET A 57 6.94 -2.09 7.19
C MET A 57 6.65 -2.43 8.66
N ARG A 58 7.50 -2.00 9.60
CA ARG A 58 7.27 -2.12 11.05
C ARG A 58 6.23 -1.13 11.57
N LYS A 59 6.13 0.06 10.97
CA LYS A 59 5.22 1.12 11.42
C LYS A 59 3.80 0.91 10.92
N VAL A 60 3.63 0.61 9.62
CA VAL A 60 2.29 0.52 9.00
C VAL A 60 1.53 -0.72 9.50
N GLN A 61 0.33 -0.49 10.03
CA GLN A 61 -0.54 -1.52 10.60
C GLN A 61 -1.33 -2.23 9.50
N ARG A 62 -0.75 -3.27 8.89
CA ARG A 62 -1.37 -3.99 7.77
C ARG A 62 -2.78 -4.52 8.08
N HIS A 63 -3.06 -4.88 9.33
CA HIS A 63 -4.38 -5.35 9.75
C HIS A 63 -5.49 -4.31 9.54
N SER A 64 -5.16 -3.01 9.56
CA SER A 64 -6.12 -1.94 9.25
C SER A 64 -6.52 -1.85 7.77
N PHE A 65 -5.86 -2.62 6.89
CA PHE A 65 -6.05 -2.60 5.44
C PHE A 65 -6.65 -3.90 4.88
N VAL A 66 -7.03 -4.83 5.74
CA VAL A 66 -7.70 -6.09 5.37
C VAL A 66 -9.12 -6.09 5.91
N PRO A 67 -10.03 -6.90 5.35
CA PRO A 67 -11.34 -7.15 5.96
C PRO A 67 -11.22 -7.71 7.39
N ASP A 68 -12.16 -7.39 8.28
CA ASP A 68 -12.14 -7.77 9.71
C ASP A 68 -11.95 -9.28 9.91
N ASN A 69 -12.62 -10.11 9.11
CA ASN A 69 -12.49 -11.56 9.16
C ASN A 69 -11.11 -12.10 8.75
N LEU A 70 -10.23 -11.25 8.20
CA LEU A 70 -8.86 -11.59 7.81
C LEU A 70 -7.79 -10.93 8.69
N GLU A 71 -8.17 -10.19 9.72
CA GLU A 71 -7.26 -9.49 10.62
C GLU A 71 -6.19 -10.43 11.21
N SER A 72 -6.60 -11.61 11.68
CA SER A 72 -5.68 -12.62 12.23
C SER A 72 -4.64 -13.14 11.22
N SER A 73 -4.93 -13.03 9.92
CA SER A 73 -4.06 -13.42 8.81
C SER A 73 -3.21 -12.27 8.28
N ALA A 74 -3.44 -11.03 8.73
CA ALA A 74 -2.81 -9.83 8.18
C ALA A 74 -1.28 -9.87 8.19
N TYR A 75 -0.68 -10.58 9.13
CA TYR A 75 0.78 -10.71 9.28
C TYR A 75 1.34 -12.05 8.80
N THR A 76 0.64 -12.72 7.88
CA THR A 76 1.18 -13.81 7.07
C THR A 76 1.85 -13.25 5.81
N ASP A 77 2.97 -13.84 5.36
CA ASP A 77 3.68 -13.40 4.14
C ASP A 77 3.01 -13.98 2.88
N ARG A 78 1.77 -13.56 2.64
CA ARG A 78 0.96 -13.93 1.48
C ARG A 78 -0.02 -12.83 1.08
N PRO A 79 -0.50 -12.79 -0.18
CA PRO A 79 -1.62 -11.94 -0.56
C PRO A 79 -2.91 -12.38 0.16
N LEU A 80 -3.82 -11.42 0.41
CA LEU A 80 -5.13 -11.67 1.00
C LEU A 80 -6.23 -10.98 0.16
N PRO A 81 -7.42 -11.58 0.03
CA PRO A 81 -8.51 -10.97 -0.72
C PRO A 81 -9.03 -9.70 -0.02
N ILE A 82 -9.33 -8.67 -0.82
CA ILE A 82 -9.89 -7.40 -0.36
C ILE A 82 -11.23 -7.05 -1.02
N GLY A 83 -11.85 -8.01 -1.71
CA GLY A 83 -13.06 -7.80 -2.49
C GLY A 83 -12.79 -7.29 -3.91
N GLU A 84 -13.85 -7.13 -4.69
CA GLU A 84 -13.80 -6.68 -6.10
C GLU A 84 -12.84 -7.50 -7.00
N GLY A 85 -12.56 -8.77 -6.64
CA GLY A 85 -11.58 -9.61 -7.34
C GLY A 85 -10.12 -9.19 -7.13
N GLN A 86 -9.84 -8.35 -6.12
CA GLN A 86 -8.51 -7.82 -5.85
C GLN A 86 -7.92 -8.35 -4.54
N THR A 87 -6.61 -8.20 -4.39
CA THR A 87 -5.86 -8.62 -3.19
C THR A 87 -4.98 -7.51 -2.67
N ILE A 88 -4.75 -7.48 -1.35
CA ILE A 88 -3.60 -6.80 -0.77
C ILE A 88 -2.37 -7.67 -1.02
N SER A 89 -1.31 -7.10 -1.58
CA SER A 89 -0.10 -7.81 -2.01
C SER A 89 0.62 -8.49 -0.84
N GLN A 90 1.39 -9.53 -1.13
CA GLN A 90 2.28 -10.19 -0.19
C GLN A 90 3.25 -9.16 0.44
N PRO A 91 3.43 -9.15 1.77
CA PRO A 91 4.29 -8.19 2.46
C PRO A 91 5.72 -8.12 1.93
N TYR A 92 6.34 -9.26 1.62
CA TYR A 92 7.67 -9.29 1.01
C TYR A 92 7.72 -8.55 -0.34
N VAL A 93 6.70 -8.74 -1.19
CA VAL A 93 6.63 -8.07 -2.50
C VAL A 93 6.42 -6.57 -2.34
N VAL A 94 5.59 -6.13 -1.37
CA VAL A 94 5.42 -4.71 -1.02
C VAL A 94 6.77 -4.09 -0.65
N ALA A 95 7.54 -4.74 0.23
CA ALA A 95 8.85 -4.26 0.65
C ALA A 95 9.86 -4.23 -0.52
N LEU A 96 9.91 -5.28 -1.33
CA LEU A 96 10.80 -5.38 -2.49
C LEU A 96 10.52 -4.28 -3.53
N MET A 97 9.24 -4.09 -3.89
CA MET A 97 8.85 -3.04 -4.84
C MET A 97 9.18 -1.64 -4.30
N THR A 98 9.06 -1.43 -2.99
CA THR A 98 9.41 -0.16 -2.35
C THR A 98 10.93 0.06 -2.34
N GLU A 99 11.72 -0.97 -2.00
CA GLU A 99 13.19 -0.89 -1.92
C GLU A 99 13.84 -0.58 -3.27
N ILE A 100 13.39 -1.23 -4.35
CA ILE A 100 14.01 -1.03 -5.68
C ILE A 100 13.74 0.37 -6.26
N LEU A 101 12.76 1.11 -5.75
CA LEU A 101 12.52 2.49 -6.12
C LEU A 101 13.51 3.48 -5.46
N GLN A 102 14.21 3.09 -4.38
CA GLN A 102 15.20 3.91 -3.66
C GLN A 102 14.65 5.29 -3.27
N LEU A 103 13.53 5.28 -2.56
CA LEU A 103 12.79 6.49 -2.21
C LEU A 103 13.49 7.32 -1.13
N THR A 104 13.23 8.63 -1.17
CA THR A 104 13.59 9.59 -0.13
C THR A 104 12.40 10.48 0.22
N ASP A 105 12.49 11.22 1.33
CA ASP A 105 11.48 12.16 1.83
C ASP A 105 11.21 13.36 0.89
N ARG A 106 12.02 13.55 -0.14
CA ARG A 106 11.84 14.58 -1.17
C ARG A 106 11.13 14.08 -2.41
N HIS A 107 10.93 12.76 -2.54
CA HIS A 107 10.34 12.15 -3.72
C HIS A 107 8.82 12.30 -3.75
N ARG A 108 8.32 12.52 -4.96
CA ARG A 108 6.90 12.43 -5.33
C ARG A 108 6.68 11.12 -6.04
N VAL A 109 5.78 10.30 -5.52
CA VAL A 109 5.52 8.94 -6.00
C VAL A 109 4.11 8.83 -6.54
N LEU A 110 3.96 8.20 -7.71
CA LEU A 110 2.67 7.77 -8.23
C LEU A 110 2.52 6.25 -8.01
N GLU A 111 1.44 5.86 -7.36
CA GLU A 111 0.97 4.48 -7.27
C GLU A 111 -0.24 4.30 -8.19
N VAL A 112 -0.20 3.25 -9.01
CA VAL A 112 -1.32 2.81 -9.86
C VAL A 112 -1.87 1.50 -9.32
N GLY A 113 -3.10 1.56 -8.78
CA GLY A 113 -3.76 0.47 -8.09
C GLY A 113 -3.72 0.62 -6.57
N THR A 114 -4.48 1.58 -6.02
CA THR A 114 -4.56 1.81 -4.54
C THR A 114 -4.99 0.56 -3.78
N GLY A 115 -5.95 -0.18 -4.33
CA GLY A 115 -6.48 -1.39 -3.73
C GLY A 115 -6.97 -1.19 -2.30
N SER A 116 -6.26 -1.77 -1.35
CA SER A 116 -6.52 -1.60 0.09
C SER A 116 -6.02 -0.26 0.66
N GLY A 117 -5.06 0.39 0.01
CA GLY A 117 -4.30 1.55 0.51
C GLY A 117 -3.02 1.19 1.28
N TYR A 118 -2.72 -0.10 1.47
CA TYR A 118 -1.55 -0.53 2.27
C TYR A 118 -0.22 -0.13 1.63
N GLN A 119 -0.06 -0.33 0.32
CA GLN A 119 1.17 0.05 -0.38
C GLN A 119 1.33 1.59 -0.38
N ALA A 120 0.25 2.36 -0.61
CA ALA A 120 0.28 3.82 -0.48
C ALA A 120 0.74 4.24 0.93
N ALA A 121 0.22 3.59 1.98
CA ALA A 121 0.61 3.85 3.36
C ALA A 121 2.09 3.55 3.64
N VAL A 122 2.65 2.48 3.05
CA VAL A 122 4.08 2.15 3.15
C VAL A 122 4.93 3.20 2.43
N LEU A 123 4.57 3.57 1.20
CA LEU A 123 5.25 4.63 0.44
C LEU A 123 5.26 5.96 1.18
N ALA A 124 4.16 6.32 1.82
CA ALA A 124 3.98 7.56 2.57
C ALA A 124 4.84 7.68 3.83
N GLN A 125 5.39 6.57 4.34
CA GLN A 125 6.35 6.61 5.45
C GLN A 125 7.75 7.04 4.99
N ILE A 126 8.02 7.03 3.68
CA ILE A 126 9.35 7.27 3.12
C ILE A 126 9.34 8.48 2.19
N ALA A 127 8.34 8.57 1.31
CA ALA A 127 8.22 9.63 0.31
C ALA A 127 7.57 10.90 0.88
N GLY A 128 7.91 12.05 0.31
CA GLY A 128 7.31 13.34 0.68
C GLY A 128 5.85 13.44 0.28
N GLU A 129 5.50 13.01 -0.92
CA GLU A 129 4.12 12.99 -1.44
C GLU A 129 3.84 11.68 -2.17
N VAL A 130 2.67 11.11 -1.93
CA VAL A 130 2.15 9.93 -2.63
C VAL A 130 0.85 10.28 -3.34
N TYR A 131 0.78 9.97 -4.61
CA TYR A 131 -0.41 10.07 -5.45
C TYR A 131 -0.85 8.65 -5.79
N SER A 132 -2.08 8.28 -5.51
CA SER A 132 -2.56 6.91 -5.70
C SER A 132 -3.87 6.88 -6.48
N ILE A 133 -3.94 6.05 -7.53
CA ILE A 133 -5.09 5.95 -8.44
C ILE A 133 -5.73 4.58 -8.30
N GLU A 134 -7.06 4.56 -8.19
CA GLU A 134 -7.85 3.34 -8.14
C GLU A 134 -9.02 3.41 -9.14
N ILE A 135 -9.15 2.40 -9.99
CA ILE A 135 -10.23 2.34 -10.98
C ILE A 135 -11.53 1.77 -10.40
N LYS A 136 -11.45 0.91 -9.39
CA LYS A 136 -12.63 0.30 -8.77
C LYS A 136 -13.20 1.22 -7.70
N GLN A 137 -14.34 1.85 -7.99
CA GLN A 137 -14.94 2.87 -7.14
C GLN A 137 -15.16 2.43 -5.67
N LYS A 138 -15.52 1.15 -5.44
CA LYS A 138 -15.72 0.65 -4.08
C LYS A 138 -14.39 0.57 -3.30
N LEU A 139 -13.32 0.14 -3.97
CA LEU A 139 -11.98 0.10 -3.37
C LEU A 139 -11.47 1.51 -3.12
N TYR A 140 -11.59 2.41 -4.10
CA TYR A 140 -11.25 3.82 -3.95
C TYR A 140 -11.89 4.44 -2.70
N LYS A 141 -13.22 4.34 -2.56
CA LYS A 141 -13.93 4.91 -1.41
C LYS A 141 -13.46 4.33 -0.08
N ARG A 142 -13.27 3.00 -0.03
CA ARG A 142 -12.82 2.31 1.18
C ARG A 142 -11.38 2.68 1.55
N SER A 143 -10.45 2.59 0.60
CA SER A 143 -9.03 2.90 0.86
C SER A 143 -8.83 4.38 1.23
N THR A 144 -9.51 5.31 0.56
CA THR A 144 -9.46 6.73 0.91
C THR A 144 -9.91 6.95 2.35
N LYS A 145 -11.08 6.40 2.74
CA LYS A 145 -11.59 6.50 4.12
C LYS A 145 -10.60 5.88 5.14
N THR A 146 -10.01 4.73 4.83
CA THR A 146 -9.02 4.09 5.70
C THR A 146 -7.77 4.97 5.87
N LEU A 147 -7.21 5.49 4.78
CA LEU A 147 -6.04 6.37 4.81
C LEU A 147 -6.31 7.66 5.59
N GLU A 148 -7.47 8.29 5.39
CA GLU A 148 -7.91 9.46 6.14
C GLU A 148 -8.06 9.17 7.64
N SER A 149 -8.70 8.04 8.00
CA SER A 149 -8.87 7.64 9.40
C SER A 149 -7.57 7.33 10.14
N LEU A 150 -6.53 6.94 9.39
CA LEU A 150 -5.18 6.69 9.89
C LEU A 150 -4.25 7.91 9.79
N ASP A 151 -4.80 9.08 9.44
CA ASP A 151 -4.14 10.39 9.39
C ASP A 151 -2.97 10.52 8.40
N TYR A 152 -3.04 9.84 7.26
CA TYR A 152 -2.05 9.99 6.18
C TYR A 152 -2.26 11.31 5.41
N LYS A 153 -1.55 12.38 5.80
CA LYS A 153 -1.70 13.74 5.21
C LYS A 153 -0.97 13.92 3.88
N ASN A 154 0.04 13.10 3.60
CA ASN A 154 0.87 13.18 2.40
C ASN A 154 0.42 12.22 1.28
N ILE A 155 -0.76 11.59 1.41
CA ILE A 155 -1.37 10.75 0.37
C ILE A 155 -2.53 11.50 -0.28
N LYS A 156 -2.52 11.58 -1.61
CA LYS A 156 -3.63 12.07 -2.43
C LYS A 156 -4.18 10.91 -3.25
N THR A 157 -5.46 10.61 -3.10
CA THR A 157 -6.12 9.52 -3.82
C THR A 157 -7.01 10.07 -4.93
N ARG A 158 -7.15 9.31 -6.04
CA ARG A 158 -8.04 9.63 -7.15
C ARG A 158 -8.73 8.38 -7.68
N HIS A 159 -10.03 8.49 -7.96
CA HIS A 159 -10.76 7.51 -8.74
C HIS A 159 -10.50 7.73 -10.24
N GLY A 160 -10.06 6.70 -10.96
CA GLY A 160 -9.79 6.78 -12.40
C GLY A 160 -8.97 5.63 -12.93
N ASP A 161 -8.80 5.60 -14.26
CA ASP A 161 -7.93 4.64 -14.93
C ASP A 161 -6.46 5.05 -14.77
N GLY A 162 -5.71 4.22 -14.06
CA GLY A 162 -4.29 4.45 -13.79
C GLY A 162 -3.38 4.33 -15.01
N TYR A 163 -3.87 3.75 -16.13
CA TYR A 163 -3.12 3.71 -17.40
C TYR A 163 -2.64 5.10 -17.86
N PHE A 164 -3.47 6.11 -17.62
CA PHE A 164 -3.18 7.50 -18.00
C PHE A 164 -2.35 8.26 -16.96
N GLY A 165 -2.08 7.64 -15.80
CA GLY A 165 -1.36 8.30 -14.71
C GLY A 165 -2.10 9.51 -14.15
N TRP A 166 -1.35 10.50 -13.65
CA TRP A 166 -1.86 11.74 -13.07
C TRP A 166 -1.13 12.97 -13.65
N PRO A 167 -1.45 13.39 -14.88
CA PRO A 167 -0.72 14.46 -15.59
C PRO A 167 -0.61 15.77 -14.79
N GLN A 168 -1.68 16.15 -14.06
CA GLN A 168 -1.72 17.40 -13.28
C GLN A 168 -0.76 17.39 -12.09
N ALA A 169 -0.32 16.22 -11.63
CA ALA A 169 0.61 16.06 -10.52
C ALA A 169 2.03 15.69 -10.99
N ALA A 170 2.20 15.38 -12.28
CA ALA A 170 3.50 15.07 -12.87
C ALA A 170 4.46 16.30 -12.84
N PRO A 171 5.79 16.08 -12.92
CA PRO A 171 6.46 14.80 -13.04
C PRO A 171 6.68 14.11 -11.70
N PHE A 172 6.86 12.76 -11.73
CA PHE A 172 7.11 11.91 -10.55
C PHE A 172 8.56 11.43 -10.49
N ASP A 173 9.13 11.36 -9.29
CA ASP A 173 10.45 10.78 -9.05
C ASP A 173 10.41 9.26 -9.14
N ALA A 174 9.29 8.67 -8.74
CA ALA A 174 9.05 7.24 -8.85
C ALA A 174 7.59 6.92 -9.21
N ILE A 175 7.38 5.82 -9.91
CA ILE A 175 6.06 5.27 -10.23
C ILE A 175 6.04 3.79 -9.86
N MET A 176 4.93 3.33 -9.28
CA MET A 176 4.70 1.93 -8.96
C MET A 176 3.35 1.49 -9.54
N ILE A 177 3.34 0.39 -10.29
CA ILE A 177 2.10 -0.26 -10.74
C ILE A 177 1.92 -1.54 -9.93
N THR A 178 0.82 -1.65 -9.21
CA THR A 178 0.51 -2.78 -8.31
C THR A 178 -0.43 -3.81 -8.95
N ALA A 179 -0.48 -3.84 -10.27
CA ALA A 179 -1.27 -4.77 -11.08
C ALA A 179 -0.46 -5.23 -12.31
N ALA A 180 -0.77 -6.41 -12.85
CA ALA A 180 -0.06 -6.97 -13.99
C ALA A 180 -0.45 -6.29 -15.30
N VAL A 181 0.55 -5.97 -16.11
CA VAL A 181 0.40 -5.41 -17.47
C VAL A 181 1.26 -6.17 -18.46
N ASP A 182 0.83 -6.21 -19.72
CA ASP A 182 1.59 -6.83 -20.83
C ASP A 182 2.57 -5.87 -21.51
N HIS A 183 2.48 -4.58 -21.25
CA HIS A 183 3.38 -3.55 -21.73
C HIS A 183 3.53 -2.41 -20.72
N ILE A 184 4.58 -1.62 -20.86
CA ILE A 184 4.80 -0.43 -20.03
C ILE A 184 3.91 0.70 -20.58
N PRO A 185 2.96 1.25 -19.80
CA PRO A 185 2.08 2.32 -20.28
C PRO A 185 2.87 3.57 -20.69
N PRO A 186 2.87 4.00 -21.98
CA PRO A 186 3.64 5.16 -22.43
C PRO A 186 3.32 6.47 -21.69
N PRO A 187 2.05 6.73 -21.26
CA PRO A 187 1.74 7.93 -20.47
C PRO A 187 2.49 7.99 -19.14
N LEU A 188 2.82 6.84 -18.51
CA LEU A 188 3.55 6.80 -17.25
C LEU A 188 5.04 7.12 -17.46
N ILE A 189 5.64 6.65 -18.54
CA ILE A 189 7.02 7.02 -18.91
C ILE A 189 7.13 8.53 -19.17
N LYS A 190 6.13 9.14 -19.81
CA LYS A 190 6.10 10.61 -20.02
C LYS A 190 6.03 11.39 -18.71
N GLN A 191 5.37 10.83 -17.69
CA GLN A 191 5.21 11.44 -16.37
C GLN A 191 6.34 11.12 -15.40
N LEU A 192 7.23 10.19 -15.75
CA LEU A 192 8.42 9.87 -14.98
C LEU A 192 9.51 10.94 -15.25
N LYS A 193 10.13 11.47 -14.18
CA LYS A 193 11.29 12.35 -14.28
C LYS A 193 12.46 11.66 -15.00
N ASP A 194 13.37 12.44 -15.53
CA ASP A 194 14.70 11.94 -15.88
C ASP A 194 15.44 11.52 -14.60
N GLY A 195 16.12 10.38 -14.63
CA GLY A 195 16.65 9.71 -13.43
C GLY A 195 15.60 8.96 -12.61
N GLY A 196 14.31 9.08 -12.95
CA GLY A 196 13.21 8.46 -12.22
C GLY A 196 13.13 6.94 -12.42
N ARG A 197 12.42 6.28 -11.49
CA ARG A 197 12.27 4.82 -11.42
C ARG A 197 10.82 4.41 -11.49
N LEU A 198 10.52 3.38 -12.29
CA LEU A 198 9.20 2.78 -12.34
C LEU A 198 9.30 1.28 -12.11
N THR A 199 8.48 0.72 -11.24
CA THR A 199 8.41 -0.74 -11.01
C THR A 199 7.02 -1.27 -11.29
N LEU A 200 6.96 -2.44 -11.92
CA LEU A 200 5.70 -3.06 -12.33
C LEU A 200 5.85 -4.57 -12.56
N PRO A 201 4.77 -5.34 -12.40
CA PRO A 201 4.66 -6.72 -12.90
C PRO A 201 4.41 -6.70 -14.41
N LEU A 202 5.42 -7.06 -15.21
CA LEU A 202 5.37 -7.05 -16.69
C LEU A 202 5.27 -8.47 -17.22
N GLY A 203 4.29 -8.75 -18.06
CA GLY A 203 4.07 -10.04 -18.69
C GLY A 203 2.60 -10.35 -18.92
N ASN A 204 2.25 -11.62 -19.13
CA ASN A 204 0.87 -12.00 -19.33
C ASN A 204 0.03 -11.75 -18.04
N PRO A 205 -0.97 -10.84 -18.07
CA PRO A 205 -1.76 -10.51 -16.87
C PRO A 205 -2.57 -11.67 -16.28
N PHE A 206 -2.77 -12.75 -17.04
CA PHE A 206 -3.50 -13.94 -16.58
C PHE A 206 -2.59 -15.14 -16.30
N SER A 207 -1.28 -14.94 -16.27
CA SER A 207 -0.30 -15.98 -16.01
C SER A 207 0.84 -15.39 -15.18
N TYR A 208 2.04 -15.82 -15.40
CA TYR A 208 3.23 -15.40 -14.68
C TYR A 208 3.80 -14.08 -15.25
N GLN A 209 4.23 -13.18 -14.36
CA GLN A 209 4.89 -11.94 -14.73
C GLN A 209 6.29 -11.86 -14.15
N ASN A 210 7.12 -11.00 -14.73
CA ASN A 210 8.36 -10.55 -14.15
C ASN A 210 8.17 -9.20 -13.47
N LEU A 211 8.52 -9.08 -12.19
CA LEU A 211 8.71 -7.79 -11.59
C LEU A 211 9.91 -7.13 -12.26
N VAL A 212 9.71 -5.95 -12.82
CA VAL A 212 10.77 -5.20 -13.50
C VAL A 212 10.98 -3.84 -12.84
N LEU A 213 12.21 -3.35 -12.94
CA LEU A 213 12.58 -1.98 -12.66
C LEU A 213 12.92 -1.30 -13.99
N VAL A 214 12.23 -0.22 -14.27
CA VAL A 214 12.44 0.68 -15.39
C VAL A 214 13.14 1.93 -14.87
N THR A 215 14.23 2.35 -15.51
CA THR A 215 14.92 3.61 -15.21
C THR A 215 14.93 4.48 -16.45
N LYS A 216 14.55 5.74 -16.32
CA LYS A 216 14.59 6.73 -17.39
C LYS A 216 15.83 7.61 -17.25
N GLN A 217 16.61 7.77 -18.31
CA GLN A 217 17.81 8.60 -18.31
C GLN A 217 18.07 9.20 -19.69
N GLY A 218 18.15 10.52 -19.78
CA GLY A 218 18.40 11.25 -21.03
C GLY A 218 17.32 11.02 -22.11
N GLY A 219 16.09 10.69 -21.71
CA GLY A 219 15.02 10.32 -22.63
C GLY A 219 14.93 8.81 -22.91
N ASP A 220 16.01 8.05 -22.71
CA ASP A 220 16.04 6.60 -22.88
C ASP A 220 15.45 5.85 -21.67
N VAL A 221 15.02 4.62 -21.90
CA VAL A 221 14.42 3.75 -20.91
C VAL A 221 15.17 2.42 -20.86
N SER A 222 15.72 2.09 -19.70
CA SER A 222 16.30 0.78 -19.45
C SER A 222 15.36 -0.08 -18.60
N VAL A 223 15.30 -1.38 -18.87
CA VAL A 223 14.44 -2.33 -18.15
C VAL A 223 15.31 -3.44 -17.56
N LYS A 224 15.24 -3.60 -16.22
CA LYS A 224 15.92 -4.65 -15.48
C LYS A 224 14.90 -5.60 -14.87
N GLN A 225 15.01 -6.89 -15.17
CA GLN A 225 14.22 -7.94 -14.53
C GLN A 225 14.73 -8.17 -13.09
N ILE A 226 13.81 -8.27 -12.13
CA ILE A 226 14.10 -8.45 -10.70
C ILE A 226 13.81 -9.89 -10.27
N THR A 227 12.54 -10.32 -10.38
CA THR A 227 12.08 -11.66 -9.99
C THR A 227 10.73 -11.99 -10.59
N GLY A 228 10.37 -13.27 -10.59
CA GLY A 228 9.03 -13.68 -10.97
C GLY A 228 7.98 -13.35 -9.90
N VAL A 229 6.79 -12.97 -10.34
CA VAL A 229 5.65 -12.58 -9.49
C VAL A 229 4.33 -13.01 -10.11
N LEU A 230 3.26 -12.96 -9.29
CA LEU A 230 1.89 -13.18 -9.73
C LEU A 230 1.00 -12.08 -9.18
N PHE A 231 0.51 -11.23 -10.07
CA PHE A 231 -0.41 -10.14 -9.76
C PHE A 231 -1.74 -10.30 -10.48
N VAL A 232 -2.78 -9.68 -9.93
CA VAL A 232 -4.06 -9.51 -10.63
C VAL A 232 -3.89 -8.58 -11.83
N PRO A 233 -4.68 -8.78 -12.92
CA PRO A 233 -4.61 -7.93 -14.11
C PRO A 233 -4.93 -6.47 -13.80
N MET A 234 -4.21 -5.56 -14.43
CA MET A 234 -4.60 -4.15 -14.50
C MET A 234 -5.84 -4.04 -15.39
N THR A 235 -6.92 -3.51 -14.82
CA THR A 235 -8.20 -3.31 -15.51
C THR A 235 -8.24 -1.94 -16.22
N GLY A 236 -9.27 -1.69 -17.04
CA GLY A 236 -9.40 -0.49 -17.85
C GLY A 236 -8.67 -0.63 -19.20
N VAL A 237 -8.18 0.48 -19.74
CA VAL A 237 -7.56 0.55 -21.08
C VAL A 237 -6.40 -0.43 -21.25
N ALA A 238 -5.64 -0.72 -20.21
CA ALA A 238 -4.55 -1.70 -20.27
C ALA A 238 -5.04 -3.09 -20.70
N LEU A 239 -6.23 -3.50 -20.23
CA LEU A 239 -6.82 -4.79 -20.58
C LEU A 239 -7.55 -4.76 -21.93
N GLU A 240 -8.21 -3.63 -22.25
CA GLU A 240 -8.97 -3.45 -23.50
C GLU A 240 -8.06 -3.39 -24.74
N ARG A 241 -6.86 -2.83 -24.61
CA ARG A 241 -5.88 -2.72 -25.70
C ARG A 241 -5.05 -3.98 -25.93
N ARG A 242 -5.29 -5.02 -25.18
CA ARG A 242 -4.59 -6.30 -25.32
C ARG A 242 -4.78 -6.87 -26.73
N GLY A 243 -3.68 -7.15 -27.41
CA GLY A 243 -3.70 -7.70 -28.78
C GLY A 243 -3.79 -6.66 -29.90
N HIS A 244 -3.84 -5.35 -29.60
CA HIS A 244 -3.84 -4.29 -30.60
C HIS A 244 -2.45 -3.67 -30.84
N TYR A 245 -1.39 -4.23 -30.28
CA TYR A 245 -0.03 -3.82 -30.62
C TYR A 245 0.42 -4.62 -31.85
N PRO A 246 0.69 -3.96 -32.99
CA PRO A 246 1.33 -4.63 -34.10
C PRO A 246 2.68 -5.17 -33.62
N ASN A 247 2.98 -6.43 -33.97
CA ASN A 247 4.27 -7.05 -33.72
C ASN A 247 5.37 -6.09 -34.15
N GLN A 248 6.13 -5.54 -33.19
CA GLN A 248 7.42 -4.89 -33.44
C GLN A 248 8.51 -5.89 -33.13
#